data_018b76beb73db3caa7f2c5a3b5b7103f
#
_entry.id   018b76beb73db3caa7f2c5a3b5b7103f
#
_cell.length_a   1.000
_cell.length_b   1.000
_cell.length_c   1.000
_cell.angle_alpha   90.00
_cell.angle_beta   90.00
_cell.angle_gamma   90.00
#
_symmetry.space_group_name_H-M   'P 1'
#
loop_
_entity.id
_entity.type
_entity.pdbx_description
1 polymer ?
#
loop_
_entity_poly.entity_id
_entity_poly.type
_entity_poly.pdbx_seq_one_letter_code
_entity_poly.pdbx_strand_id
1 'polypeptide(L)'
;MKKIFIFLGLMFVMLSGTYAQKGRQAIGFGLSYGTEIESAGLGIKYQYNITNPLRIEPSFNYFFENDNVSMLDLNVNFHYLCPVAQSVKLYPLFGLTMSNWMFDMHDWDVDWDGDHDGGNHNEFRIGANLGAGAEFALGRNWAMNVEFRYQLVDDFDQGVINFGAAYRF
;
A
#
# COMPACT_ATOMS: atom_id res chain seq x y z
N MET A 1 22.43 -19.53 9.18
CA MET A 1 21.29 -20.11 9.91
C MET A 1 21.15 -19.56 11.33
N LYS A 2 22.20 -19.47 12.16
CA LYS A 2 22.11 -18.95 13.55
C LYS A 2 21.58 -17.48 13.62
N LYS A 3 21.91 -16.61 12.67
CA LYS A 3 21.48 -15.21 12.66
C LYS A 3 19.98 -15.04 12.40
N ILE A 4 19.36 -15.96 11.64
CA ILE A 4 17.91 -15.95 11.35
C ILE A 4 17.14 -16.35 12.61
N PHE A 5 17.63 -17.32 13.39
CA PHE A 5 17.01 -17.72 14.66
C PHE A 5 17.09 -16.63 15.73
N ILE A 6 18.18 -15.85 15.74
CA ILE A 6 18.32 -14.72 16.66
C ILE A 6 17.34 -13.60 16.26
N PHE A 7 17.15 -13.35 14.96
CA PHE A 7 16.19 -12.37 14.47
C PHE A 7 14.74 -12.79 14.75
N LEU A 8 14.42 -14.08 14.54
CA LEU A 8 13.10 -14.64 14.90
C LEU A 8 12.87 -14.61 16.42
N GLY A 9 13.89 -14.90 17.21
CA GLY A 9 13.83 -14.84 18.68
C GLY A 9 13.66 -13.41 19.20
N LEU A 10 14.32 -12.41 18.58
CA LEU A 10 14.13 -10.99 18.91
C LEU A 10 12.71 -10.51 18.55
N MET A 11 12.16 -10.98 17.44
CA MET A 11 10.76 -10.72 17.07
C MET A 11 9.77 -11.27 18.12
N PHE A 12 10.07 -12.42 18.70
CA PHE A 12 9.19 -13.05 19.72
C PHE A 12 9.25 -12.34 21.07
N VAL A 13 10.38 -11.74 21.44
CA VAL A 13 10.54 -11.02 22.73
C VAL A 13 9.84 -9.66 22.73
N MET A 14 9.54 -9.08 21.56
CA MET A 14 8.79 -7.81 21.46
C MET A 14 7.27 -7.96 21.64
N LEU A 15 6.78 -9.16 21.94
CA LEU A 15 5.35 -9.48 22.10
C LEU A 15 4.71 -8.98 23.41
N SER A 16 5.47 -8.32 24.30
CA SER A 16 5.01 -8.04 25.67
C SER A 16 4.38 -6.66 25.91
N GLY A 17 4.15 -5.87 24.87
CA GLY A 17 3.51 -4.55 24.99
C GLY A 17 2.04 -4.58 24.62
N THR A 18 1.20 -5.21 25.41
CA THR A 18 -0.25 -5.28 25.14
C THR A 18 -0.98 -4.00 25.53
N TYR A 19 -0.95 -3.01 24.67
CA TYR A 19 -2.01 -2.02 24.68
C TYR A 19 -3.19 -2.60 23.90
N ALA A 20 -4.36 -2.69 24.53
CA ALA A 20 -5.59 -3.23 23.92
C ALA A 20 -5.93 -2.44 22.63
N GLN A 21 -5.57 -2.98 21.47
CA GLN A 21 -5.82 -2.36 20.16
C GLN A 21 -6.85 -3.14 19.34
N LYS A 22 -7.23 -4.33 19.82
CA LYS A 22 -8.24 -5.18 19.19
C LYS A 22 -9.55 -4.41 19.00
N GLY A 23 -10.10 -4.47 17.79
CA GLY A 23 -11.33 -3.78 17.42
C GLY A 23 -11.18 -2.30 17.08
N ARG A 24 -9.98 -1.71 17.22
CA ARG A 24 -9.74 -0.32 16.86
C ARG A 24 -9.80 -0.15 15.34
N GLN A 25 -10.49 0.90 14.94
CA GLN A 25 -10.69 1.24 13.53
C GLN A 25 -10.03 2.58 13.21
N ALA A 26 -9.65 2.77 11.95
CA ALA A 26 -9.20 4.05 11.45
C ALA A 26 -9.52 4.21 9.96
N ILE A 27 -9.75 5.44 9.56
CA ILE A 27 -9.79 5.86 8.16
C ILE A 27 -8.57 6.71 7.90
N GLY A 28 -7.90 6.47 6.80
CA GLY A 28 -6.71 7.21 6.41
C GLY A 28 -6.72 7.63 4.95
N PHE A 29 -5.84 8.57 4.66
CA PHE A 29 -5.50 9.01 3.32
C PHE A 29 -3.98 9.10 3.22
N GLY A 30 -3.46 9.10 2.00
CA GLY A 30 -2.03 9.16 1.78
C GLY A 30 -1.65 9.57 0.38
N LEU A 31 -0.38 9.97 0.27
CA LEU A 31 0.32 10.21 -0.97
C LEU A 31 1.21 9.00 -1.24
N SER A 32 1.16 8.48 -2.44
CA SER A 32 1.98 7.36 -2.89
C SER A 32 2.85 7.78 -4.06
N TYR A 33 3.97 7.07 -4.24
CA TYR A 33 4.78 7.14 -5.44
C TYR A 33 5.10 5.70 -5.89
N GLY A 34 4.79 5.39 -7.14
CA GLY A 34 5.07 4.09 -7.76
C GLY A 34 6.29 4.18 -8.67
N THR A 35 7.21 3.22 -8.55
CA THR A 35 8.47 3.25 -9.29
C THR A 35 8.34 2.80 -10.74
N GLU A 36 7.40 1.91 -11.06
CA GLU A 36 7.17 1.45 -12.43
C GLU A 36 6.35 2.46 -13.23
N ILE A 37 5.27 2.95 -12.63
CA ILE A 37 4.45 4.00 -13.23
C ILE A 37 5.15 5.38 -13.22
N GLU A 38 6.24 5.52 -12.45
CA GLU A 38 6.99 6.76 -12.25
C GLU A 38 6.11 7.97 -11.88
N SER A 39 5.00 7.71 -11.16
CA SER A 39 4.00 8.73 -10.85
C SER A 39 3.65 8.78 -9.38
N ALA A 40 3.22 9.98 -8.96
CA ALA A 40 2.57 10.19 -7.67
C ALA A 40 1.11 9.76 -7.73
N GLY A 41 0.56 9.40 -6.57
CA GLY A 41 -0.84 9.02 -6.45
C GLY A 41 -1.44 9.45 -5.12
N LEU A 42 -2.75 9.43 -5.09
CA LEU A 42 -3.57 9.66 -3.90
C LEU A 42 -4.29 8.38 -3.51
N GLY A 43 -4.38 8.12 -2.21
CA GLY A 43 -5.07 6.94 -1.73
C GLY A 43 -5.90 7.18 -0.48
N ILE A 44 -6.88 6.32 -0.32
CA ILE A 44 -7.67 6.16 0.89
C ILE A 44 -7.48 4.75 1.44
N LYS A 45 -7.53 4.61 2.75
CA LYS A 45 -7.38 3.34 3.42
C LYS A 45 -8.26 3.23 4.65
N TYR A 46 -8.67 2.00 4.92
CA TYR A 46 -9.37 1.66 6.14
C TYR A 46 -8.52 0.66 6.92
N GLN A 47 -8.44 0.82 8.22
CA GLN A 47 -7.66 -0.04 9.10
C GLN A 47 -8.57 -0.67 10.15
N TYR A 48 -8.45 -1.99 10.33
CA TYR A 48 -9.13 -2.71 11.38
C TYR A 48 -8.16 -3.64 12.11
N ASN A 49 -8.02 -3.44 13.42
CA ASN A 49 -7.18 -4.29 14.25
C ASN A 49 -7.94 -5.56 14.65
N ILE A 50 -7.65 -6.65 13.94
CA ILE A 50 -8.28 -7.97 14.18
C ILE A 50 -7.87 -8.49 15.58
N THR A 51 -6.58 -8.32 15.89
CA THR A 51 -6.01 -8.63 17.22
C THR A 51 -5.12 -7.46 17.65
N ASN A 52 -4.47 -7.56 18.82
CA ASN A 52 -3.53 -6.53 19.24
C ASN A 52 -2.36 -6.32 18.24
N PRO A 53 -1.68 -7.40 17.75
CA PRO A 53 -0.60 -7.21 16.79
C PRO A 53 -1.06 -7.24 15.34
N LEU A 54 -2.25 -7.80 15.01
CA LEU A 54 -2.65 -8.02 13.63
C LEU A 54 -3.70 -7.01 13.18
N ARG A 55 -3.40 -6.28 12.11
CA ARG A 55 -4.28 -5.34 11.43
C ARG A 55 -4.53 -5.80 9.99
N ILE A 56 -5.73 -5.59 9.49
CA ILE A 56 -6.06 -5.64 8.07
C ILE A 56 -6.27 -4.22 7.56
N GLU A 57 -5.75 -3.93 6.38
CA GLU A 57 -5.84 -2.62 5.73
C GLU A 57 -6.23 -2.79 4.25
N PRO A 58 -7.52 -2.73 3.91
CA PRO A 58 -7.93 -2.45 2.55
C PRO A 58 -7.58 -1.00 2.19
N SER A 59 -7.08 -0.80 0.97
CA SER A 59 -6.75 0.52 0.44
C SER A 59 -7.02 0.61 -1.06
N PHE A 60 -7.30 1.82 -1.50
CA PHE A 60 -7.52 2.19 -2.88
C PHE A 60 -6.60 3.36 -3.19
N ASN A 61 -5.81 3.27 -4.26
CA ASN A 61 -4.93 4.34 -4.71
C ASN A 61 -5.17 4.60 -6.20
N TYR A 62 -5.08 5.87 -6.57
CA TYR A 62 -5.06 6.34 -7.94
C TYR A 62 -3.73 7.03 -8.17
N PHE A 63 -2.96 6.54 -9.14
CA PHE A 63 -1.72 7.13 -9.60
C PHE A 63 -2.01 8.00 -10.82
N PHE A 64 -1.51 9.22 -10.76
CA PHE A 64 -1.75 10.20 -11.82
C PHE A 64 -1.09 9.75 -13.12
N GLU A 65 -1.64 10.26 -14.20
CA GLU A 65 -1.11 9.98 -15.53
C GLU A 65 0.34 10.46 -15.67
N ASN A 66 1.18 9.57 -16.18
CA ASN A 66 2.55 9.84 -16.58
C ASN A 66 2.80 9.06 -17.88
N ASP A 67 3.38 9.72 -18.89
CA ASP A 67 3.63 9.13 -20.21
C ASP A 67 2.40 8.39 -20.81
N ASN A 68 1.21 8.99 -20.70
CA ASN A 68 -0.07 8.44 -21.16
C ASN A 68 -0.51 7.15 -20.44
N VAL A 69 0.03 6.90 -19.24
CA VAL A 69 -0.33 5.75 -18.40
C VAL A 69 -0.81 6.25 -17.05
N SER A 70 -1.99 5.83 -16.64
CA SER A 70 -2.49 6.00 -15.27
C SER A 70 -2.82 4.65 -14.65
N MET A 71 -2.85 4.57 -13.32
CA MET A 71 -3.08 3.30 -12.65
C MET A 71 -4.01 3.46 -11.46
N LEU A 72 -4.92 2.50 -11.35
CA LEU A 72 -5.74 2.25 -10.17
C LEU A 72 -5.25 1.01 -9.46
N ASP A 73 -5.01 1.06 -8.16
CA ASP A 73 -4.73 -0.12 -7.37
C ASP A 73 -5.68 -0.30 -6.18
N LEU A 74 -6.12 -1.54 -5.99
CA LEU A 74 -6.85 -2.01 -4.83
C LEU A 74 -5.96 -2.97 -4.07
N ASN A 75 -5.78 -2.72 -2.78
CA ASN A 75 -4.94 -3.58 -1.94
C ASN A 75 -5.71 -4.07 -0.72
N VAL A 76 -5.36 -5.27 -0.27
CA VAL A 76 -5.74 -5.78 1.05
C VAL A 76 -4.48 -6.28 1.72
N ASN A 77 -3.96 -5.49 2.65
CA ASN A 77 -2.72 -5.77 3.36
C ASN A 77 -2.98 -6.21 4.81
N PHE A 78 -2.13 -7.10 5.30
CA PHE A 78 -2.04 -7.48 6.70
C PHE A 78 -0.75 -6.88 7.28
N HIS A 79 -0.89 -6.18 8.40
CA HIS A 79 0.22 -5.58 9.13
C HIS A 79 0.41 -6.29 10.46
N TYR A 80 1.62 -6.65 10.78
CA TYR A 80 1.98 -7.14 12.11
C TYR A 80 2.62 -6.01 12.92
N LEU A 81 1.83 -5.43 13.84
CA LEU A 81 2.20 -4.23 14.58
C LEU A 81 3.19 -4.56 15.71
N CYS A 82 4.40 -4.04 15.61
CA CYS A 82 5.47 -4.16 16.61
C CYS A 82 5.66 -2.80 17.30
N PRO A 83 5.12 -2.56 18.50
CA PRO A 83 5.37 -1.31 19.23
C PRO A 83 6.83 -1.28 19.68
N VAL A 84 7.58 -0.30 19.19
CA VAL A 84 9.00 -0.08 19.54
C VAL A 84 9.19 1.09 20.50
N ALA A 85 8.21 1.99 20.59
CA ALA A 85 8.14 3.08 21.54
C ALA A 85 6.68 3.44 21.86
N GLN A 86 6.44 4.32 22.82
CA GLN A 86 5.07 4.73 23.22
C GLN A 86 4.24 5.27 22.05
N SER A 87 4.89 5.98 21.12
CA SER A 87 4.23 6.61 19.97
C SER A 87 4.64 6.02 18.63
N VAL A 88 5.48 4.97 18.59
CA VAL A 88 6.04 4.44 17.36
C VAL A 88 5.81 2.93 17.28
N LYS A 89 5.25 2.50 16.16
CA LYS A 89 5.11 1.08 15.81
C LYS A 89 5.78 0.84 14.46
N LEU A 90 6.55 -0.20 14.36
CA LEU A 90 7.02 -0.75 13.10
C LEU A 90 6.11 -1.90 12.71
N TYR A 91 5.97 -2.14 11.43
CA TYR A 91 5.19 -3.28 10.96
C TYR A 91 5.71 -3.83 9.62
N PRO A 92 6.02 -5.12 9.54
CA PRO A 92 6.03 -5.81 8.27
C PRO A 92 4.60 -5.91 7.73
N LEU A 93 4.47 -5.89 6.42
CA LEU A 93 3.20 -6.08 5.73
C LEU A 93 3.32 -7.14 4.64
N PHE A 94 2.22 -7.83 4.42
CA PHE A 94 2.01 -8.72 3.28
C PHE A 94 0.53 -8.64 2.86
N GLY A 95 0.25 -8.85 1.60
CA GLY A 95 -1.12 -8.73 1.12
C GLY A 95 -1.27 -9.08 -0.34
N LEU A 96 -2.45 -8.74 -0.84
CA LEU A 96 -2.81 -8.87 -2.25
C LEU A 96 -3.04 -7.49 -2.85
N THR A 97 -2.70 -7.37 -4.12
CA THR A 97 -2.97 -6.18 -4.93
C THR A 97 -3.72 -6.57 -6.19
N MET A 98 -4.58 -5.67 -6.63
CA MET A 98 -5.26 -5.72 -7.92
C MET A 98 -5.03 -4.37 -8.57
N SER A 99 -4.29 -4.33 -9.67
CA SER A 99 -3.98 -3.11 -10.39
C SER A 99 -4.66 -3.10 -11.76
N ASN A 100 -5.15 -1.93 -12.15
CA ASN A 100 -5.67 -1.67 -13.47
C ASN A 100 -4.85 -0.54 -14.10
N TRP A 101 -4.11 -0.89 -15.14
CA TRP A 101 -3.27 0.02 -15.90
C TRP A 101 -4.07 0.52 -17.10
N MET A 102 -4.19 1.83 -17.22
CA MET A 102 -4.95 2.50 -18.27
C MET A 102 -3.97 3.23 -19.19
N PHE A 103 -3.93 2.79 -20.44
CA PHE A 103 -3.07 3.37 -21.48
C PHE A 103 -3.95 4.27 -22.37
N ASP A 104 -3.71 5.58 -22.34
CA ASP A 104 -4.35 6.54 -23.24
C ASP A 104 -3.54 6.66 -24.54
N MET A 105 -3.97 5.95 -25.57
CA MET A 105 -3.39 6.07 -26.90
C MET A 105 -4.01 7.32 -27.58
N HIS A 106 -3.32 8.43 -27.45
CA HIS A 106 -3.63 9.62 -28.25
C HIS A 106 -2.86 9.54 -29.57
N ASP A 107 -3.31 8.71 -30.49
CA ASP A 107 -2.78 8.68 -31.86
C ASP A 107 -3.26 9.93 -32.60
N TRP A 108 -2.32 10.82 -32.90
CA TRP A 108 -2.45 11.92 -33.84
C TRP A 108 -2.20 11.47 -35.28
N ASP A 109 -2.47 10.23 -35.61
CA ASP A 109 -2.46 9.78 -37.01
C ASP A 109 -3.86 9.93 -37.61
N VAL A 110 -4.00 11.01 -38.38
CA VAL A 110 -5.15 11.23 -39.24
C VAL A 110 -4.98 10.35 -40.47
N ASP A 111 -5.29 9.08 -40.35
CA ASP A 111 -5.49 8.23 -41.52
C ASP A 111 -6.89 8.42 -42.06
N TRP A 112 -6.98 8.74 -43.32
CA TRP A 112 -8.19 9.06 -44.09
C TRP A 112 -9.07 7.84 -44.38
N ASP A 113 -8.90 6.73 -43.74
CA ASP A 113 -9.75 5.55 -43.88
C ASP A 113 -10.45 5.25 -42.57
N GLY A 114 -11.78 5.41 -42.61
CA GLY A 114 -12.68 5.55 -41.47
C GLY A 114 -12.94 4.28 -40.67
N ASP A 115 -11.99 3.78 -39.93
CA ASP A 115 -12.23 2.81 -38.87
C ASP A 115 -11.53 3.30 -37.60
N HIS A 116 -12.28 4.02 -36.76
CA HIS A 116 -11.80 4.53 -35.47
C HIS A 116 -11.99 3.44 -34.40
N ASP A 117 -11.04 2.55 -34.28
CA ASP A 117 -10.90 1.73 -33.09
C ASP A 117 -9.78 2.31 -32.20
N GLY A 118 -10.02 3.51 -31.69
CA GLY A 118 -9.24 4.15 -30.63
C GLY A 118 -9.53 3.44 -29.31
N GLY A 119 -9.05 2.23 -29.16
CA GLY A 119 -9.26 1.42 -27.96
C GLY A 119 -8.35 1.85 -26.82
N ASN A 120 -8.90 2.47 -25.78
CA ASN A 120 -8.25 2.53 -24.48
C ASN A 120 -7.91 1.08 -24.07
N HIS A 121 -6.63 0.76 -23.98
CA HIS A 121 -6.19 -0.55 -23.56
C HIS A 121 -6.04 -0.57 -22.04
N ASN A 122 -6.88 -1.36 -21.37
CA ASN A 122 -6.84 -1.53 -19.92
C ASN A 122 -6.24 -2.90 -19.60
N GLU A 123 -5.18 -2.92 -18.81
CA GLU A 123 -4.58 -4.15 -18.34
C GLU A 123 -4.85 -4.35 -16.85
N PHE A 124 -5.61 -5.40 -16.57
CA PHE A 124 -5.91 -5.80 -15.21
C PHE A 124 -4.93 -6.88 -14.74
N ARG A 125 -4.31 -6.65 -13.59
CA ARG A 125 -3.32 -7.55 -12.99
C ARG A 125 -3.63 -7.82 -11.52
N ILE A 126 -3.31 -9.02 -11.09
CA ILE A 126 -3.38 -9.43 -9.67
C ILE A 126 -1.97 -9.77 -9.22
N GLY A 127 -1.61 -9.36 -8.02
CA GLY A 127 -0.31 -9.60 -7.47
C GLY A 127 -0.30 -9.70 -5.95
N ALA A 128 0.90 -9.77 -5.40
CA ALA A 128 1.14 -9.83 -3.97
C ALA A 128 1.95 -8.61 -3.50
N ASN A 129 1.66 -8.16 -2.28
CA ASN A 129 2.39 -7.09 -1.62
C ASN A 129 3.29 -7.67 -0.53
N LEU A 130 4.54 -7.21 -0.49
CA LEU A 130 5.47 -7.43 0.61
C LEU A 130 6.12 -6.09 0.98
N GLY A 131 6.25 -5.81 2.26
CA GLY A 131 6.84 -4.54 2.66
C GLY A 131 6.95 -4.33 4.15
N ALA A 132 7.19 -3.09 4.53
CA ALA A 132 7.25 -2.67 5.91
C ALA A 132 6.86 -1.20 6.04
N GLY A 133 6.46 -0.81 7.25
CA GLY A 133 6.15 0.57 7.54
C GLY A 133 6.41 0.95 8.99
N ALA A 134 6.31 2.24 9.23
CA ALA A 134 6.35 2.84 10.55
C ALA A 134 5.12 3.71 10.77
N GLU A 135 4.49 3.56 11.92
CA GLU A 135 3.35 4.35 12.35
C GLU A 135 3.73 5.20 13.56
N PHE A 136 3.44 6.49 13.49
CA PHE A 136 3.71 7.48 14.52
C PHE A 136 2.39 8.01 15.08
N ALA A 137 2.11 7.77 16.36
CA ALA A 137 0.90 8.27 16.99
C ALA A 137 1.03 9.79 17.26
N LEU A 138 0.07 10.55 16.75
CA LEU A 138 -0.07 11.99 16.99
C LEU A 138 -1.28 12.23 17.91
N GLY A 139 -1.02 12.17 19.22
CA GLY A 139 -2.08 12.27 20.21
C GLY A 139 -2.99 11.03 20.27
N ARG A 140 -4.28 11.24 20.57
CA ARG A 140 -5.22 10.14 20.84
C ARG A 140 -5.78 9.50 19.56
N ASN A 141 -6.12 10.31 18.59
CA ASN A 141 -6.93 9.88 17.45
C ASN A 141 -6.17 9.90 16.12
N TRP A 142 -5.08 10.64 16.00
CA TRP A 142 -4.33 10.71 14.76
C TRP A 142 -3.08 9.85 14.77
N ALA A 143 -2.73 9.33 13.61
CA ALA A 143 -1.45 8.70 13.35
C ALA A 143 -0.95 9.12 11.97
N MET A 144 0.36 9.26 11.82
CA MET A 144 1.03 9.32 10.53
C MET A 144 1.72 7.98 10.27
N ASN A 145 1.88 7.63 9.01
CA ASN A 145 2.65 6.44 8.62
C ASN A 145 3.51 6.72 7.40
N VAL A 146 4.63 6.03 7.38
CA VAL A 146 5.49 5.89 6.21
C VAL A 146 5.57 4.40 5.91
N GLU A 147 5.36 4.02 4.66
CA GLU A 147 5.28 2.64 4.24
C GLU A 147 6.02 2.45 2.92
N PHE A 148 6.78 1.38 2.84
CA PHE A 148 7.34 0.89 1.60
C PHE A 148 6.79 -0.51 1.34
N ARG A 149 6.24 -0.73 0.15
CA ARG A 149 5.81 -2.05 -0.31
C ARG A 149 6.35 -2.32 -1.70
N TYR A 150 6.71 -3.56 -1.94
CA TYR A 150 6.99 -4.09 -3.25
C TYR A 150 5.77 -4.88 -3.72
N GLN A 151 5.26 -4.52 -4.87
CA GLN A 151 4.13 -5.19 -5.52
C GLN A 151 4.69 -6.15 -6.54
N LEU A 152 4.49 -7.45 -6.29
CA LEU A 152 4.83 -8.55 -7.19
C LEU A 152 3.64 -8.75 -8.13
N VAL A 153 3.73 -8.19 -9.31
CA VAL A 153 2.67 -8.23 -10.35
C VAL A 153 3.32 -8.63 -11.66
N ASP A 154 2.80 -9.65 -12.32
CA ASP A 154 3.33 -10.14 -13.60
C ASP A 154 3.49 -8.97 -14.59
N ASP A 155 4.70 -8.81 -15.13
CA ASP A 155 5.14 -7.78 -16.06
C ASP A 155 5.18 -6.33 -15.50
N PHE A 156 4.65 -6.08 -14.28
CA PHE A 156 4.54 -4.74 -13.69
C PHE A 156 4.96 -4.72 -12.21
N ASP A 157 6.05 -5.39 -11.89
CA ASP A 157 6.64 -5.35 -10.55
C ASP A 157 7.05 -3.94 -10.17
N GLN A 158 6.60 -3.43 -9.01
CA GLN A 158 6.96 -2.08 -8.60
C GLN A 158 7.19 -1.89 -7.11
N GLY A 159 8.05 -0.93 -6.78
CA GLY A 159 8.15 -0.37 -5.45
C GLY A 159 7.15 0.77 -5.26
N VAL A 160 6.42 0.77 -4.14
CA VAL A 160 5.52 1.87 -3.78
C VAL A 160 5.91 2.43 -2.43
N ILE A 161 6.16 3.74 -2.38
CA ILE A 161 6.35 4.47 -1.13
C ILE A 161 5.04 5.23 -0.82
N ASN A 162 4.54 5.12 0.40
CA ASN A 162 3.34 5.81 0.85
C ASN A 162 3.61 6.62 2.12
N PHE A 163 3.16 7.86 2.11
CA PHE A 163 3.10 8.75 3.27
C PHE A 163 1.64 9.02 3.58
N GLY A 164 1.18 8.64 4.77
CA GLY A 164 -0.22 8.75 5.09
C GLY A 164 -0.51 9.30 6.48
N ALA A 165 -1.76 9.70 6.65
CA ALA A 165 -2.34 10.03 7.95
C ALA A 165 -3.64 9.24 8.13
N ALA A 166 -3.93 8.82 9.36
CA ALA A 166 -5.11 8.06 9.70
C ALA A 166 -5.78 8.60 10.97
N TYR A 167 -7.09 8.70 10.94
CA TYR A 167 -7.91 9.04 12.09
C TYR A 167 -8.50 7.78 12.70
N ARG A 168 -8.24 7.57 13.98
CA ARG A 168 -8.66 6.41 14.77
C ARG A 168 -9.93 6.74 15.56
N PHE A 169 -10.88 5.85 15.58
CA PHE A 169 -12.16 5.99 16.29
C PHE A 169 -12.59 4.67 16.97
#